data_49396c428073142df7d4a539b62ef582
#
_entry.id   49396c428073142df7d4a539b62ef582
#
_cell.length_a   1.000
_cell.length_b   1.000
_cell.length_c   1.000
_cell.angle_alpha   90.00
_cell.angle_beta   90.00
_cell.angle_gamma   90.00
#
_symmetry.space_group_name_H-M   'P 1'
#
loop_
_entity.id
_entity.type
_entity.pdbx_description
1 polymer ?
#
loop_
_entity_poly.entity_id
_entity_poly.type
_entity_poly.pdbx_seq_one_letter_code
_entity_poly.pdbx_strand_id
1 'polypeptide(L)'
;MKVDESSEIPLYGVVIIGAGVSGLYQLYKAREIGVSALVLESGTEVGGTWYWNRYPGARFDSESYSYGYSFSQDLLDEWDWKEHFSAQPENLRYLQHVSDRFDLREDIRFESTVTQCIFDEISNEW
;
A
#
# COMPACT_ATOMS: atom_id res chain seq x y z
N MET A 1 1.35 35.44 -19.11
CA MET A 1 1.16 34.65 -17.89
C MET A 1 2.44 33.85 -17.65
N LYS A 2 3.25 34.29 -16.68
CA LYS A 2 4.48 33.56 -16.37
C LYS A 2 4.07 32.29 -15.63
N VAL A 3 4.35 31.12 -16.21
CA VAL A 3 4.32 29.85 -15.50
C VAL A 3 5.43 29.92 -14.46
N ASP A 4 5.06 29.80 -13.19
CA ASP A 4 6.03 29.74 -12.09
C ASP A 4 6.71 28.36 -12.18
N GLU A 5 7.93 28.34 -12.69
CA GLU A 5 8.74 27.13 -12.91
C GLU A 5 9.48 26.67 -11.66
N SER A 6 9.09 27.10 -10.46
CA SER A 6 9.78 26.75 -9.21
C SER A 6 9.00 25.80 -8.30
N SER A 7 8.20 24.86 -8.84
CA SER A 7 7.80 23.73 -8.04
C SER A 7 8.93 22.71 -8.07
N GLU A 8 9.79 22.72 -7.06
CA GLU A 8 10.77 21.66 -6.86
C GLU A 8 10.04 20.31 -6.86
N ILE A 9 10.49 19.39 -7.70
CA ILE A 9 9.96 18.03 -7.74
C ILE A 9 10.36 17.39 -6.39
N PRO A 10 9.38 16.90 -5.60
CA PRO A 10 9.71 16.32 -4.31
C PRO A 10 10.56 15.05 -4.49
N LEU A 11 11.63 14.95 -3.71
CA LEU A 11 12.52 13.80 -3.70
C LEU A 11 12.17 12.89 -2.53
N TYR A 12 12.03 11.59 -2.81
CA TYR A 12 11.77 10.54 -1.82
C TYR A 12 12.92 9.54 -1.78
N GLY A 13 13.17 8.97 -0.61
CA GLY A 13 14.12 7.86 -0.47
C GLY A 13 13.65 6.60 -1.20
N VAL A 14 12.32 6.39 -1.27
CA VAL A 14 11.70 5.32 -2.06
C VAL A 14 10.33 5.73 -2.58
N VAL A 15 10.04 5.35 -3.82
CA VAL A 15 8.68 5.39 -4.39
C VAL A 15 8.19 3.97 -4.58
N ILE A 16 7.02 3.68 -4.05
CA ILE A 16 6.38 2.36 -4.06
C ILE A 16 5.18 2.40 -5.01
N ILE A 17 5.10 1.45 -5.92
CA ILE A 17 4.01 1.36 -6.89
C ILE A 17 3.00 0.33 -6.40
N GLY A 18 1.80 0.82 -6.06
CA GLY A 18 0.67 0.02 -5.59
C GLY A 18 0.53 -0.06 -4.08
N ALA A 19 -0.71 0.09 -3.58
CA ALA A 19 -1.09 0.01 -2.17
C ALA A 19 -1.78 -1.32 -1.81
N GLY A 20 -1.29 -2.42 -2.35
CA GLY A 20 -1.69 -3.76 -1.95
C GLY A 20 -0.91 -4.28 -0.74
N VAL A 21 -0.97 -5.58 -0.49
CA VAL A 21 -0.31 -6.24 0.65
C VAL A 21 1.18 -5.89 0.73
N SER A 22 1.90 -5.98 -0.40
CA SER A 22 3.34 -5.69 -0.44
C SER A 22 3.65 -4.21 -0.26
N GLY A 23 2.88 -3.32 -0.93
CA GLY A 23 3.12 -1.88 -0.87
C GLY A 23 2.88 -1.30 0.52
N LEU A 24 1.83 -1.73 1.20
CA LEU A 24 1.56 -1.32 2.59
C LEU A 24 2.67 -1.77 3.54
N TYR A 25 3.17 -2.99 3.38
CA TYR A 25 4.28 -3.49 4.19
C TYR A 25 5.58 -2.73 3.92
N GLN A 26 5.90 -2.46 2.66
CA GLN A 26 7.08 -1.68 2.29
C GLN A 26 7.03 -0.27 2.86
N LEU A 27 5.86 0.39 2.81
CA LEU A 27 5.68 1.71 3.40
C LEU A 27 5.88 1.68 4.92
N TYR A 28 5.28 0.70 5.61
CA TYR A 28 5.48 0.51 7.04
C TYR A 28 6.97 0.35 7.37
N LYS A 29 7.67 -0.50 6.63
CA LYS A 29 9.11 -0.74 6.84
C LYS A 29 9.97 0.48 6.52
N ALA A 30 9.67 1.22 5.47
CA ALA A 30 10.39 2.46 5.14
C ALA A 30 10.31 3.47 6.30
N ARG A 31 9.11 3.65 6.87
CA ARG A 31 8.92 4.50 8.05
C ARG A 31 9.69 4.00 9.27
N GLU A 32 9.67 2.69 9.52
CA GLU A 32 10.39 2.09 10.66
C GLU A 32 11.89 2.37 10.63
N ILE A 33 12.49 2.39 9.44
CA ILE A 33 13.92 2.68 9.26
C ILE A 33 14.23 4.15 8.94
N GLY A 34 13.23 5.03 8.97
CA GLY A 34 13.39 6.47 8.76
C GLY A 34 13.65 6.90 7.31
N VAL A 35 13.24 6.10 6.33
CA VAL A 35 13.32 6.42 4.91
C VAL A 35 12.04 7.10 4.44
N SER A 36 12.14 8.27 3.81
CA SER A 36 10.99 8.94 3.21
C SER A 36 10.42 8.11 2.07
N ALA A 37 9.12 7.89 2.08
CA ALA A 37 8.45 7.03 1.12
C ALA A 37 7.16 7.68 0.58
N LEU A 38 6.86 7.38 -0.68
CA LEU A 38 5.58 7.71 -1.30
C LEU A 38 5.04 6.46 -1.99
N VAL A 39 3.79 6.12 -1.74
CA VAL A 39 3.07 5.08 -2.49
C VAL A 39 2.20 5.74 -3.55
N LEU A 40 2.29 5.27 -4.79
CA LEU A 40 1.43 5.67 -5.90
C LEU A 40 0.46 4.52 -6.19
N GLU A 41 -0.83 4.77 -5.94
CA GLU A 41 -1.91 3.78 -6.14
C GLU A 41 -2.86 4.25 -7.24
N SER A 42 -3.11 3.39 -8.21
CA SER A 42 -4.02 3.71 -9.32
C SER A 42 -5.50 3.71 -8.93
N GLY A 43 -5.87 2.95 -7.90
CA GLY A 43 -7.23 2.91 -7.37
C GLY A 43 -7.56 4.06 -6.43
N THR A 44 -8.79 4.04 -5.92
CA THR A 44 -9.28 5.03 -4.93
C THR A 44 -9.11 4.57 -3.50
N GLU A 45 -8.60 3.34 -3.29
CA GLU A 45 -8.48 2.71 -1.97
C GLU A 45 -7.30 1.73 -1.97
N VAL A 46 -6.81 1.44 -0.77
CA VAL A 46 -5.84 0.36 -0.55
C VAL A 46 -6.48 -1.00 -0.79
N GLY A 47 -5.67 -2.03 -0.98
CA GLY A 47 -6.16 -3.41 -1.03
C GLY A 47 -5.64 -4.25 -2.18
N GLY A 48 -5.10 -3.63 -3.23
CA GLY A 48 -4.53 -4.35 -4.37
C GLY A 48 -5.49 -5.40 -4.94
N THR A 49 -5.10 -6.66 -4.89
CA THR A 49 -5.94 -7.80 -5.32
C THR A 49 -7.36 -7.75 -4.74
N TRP A 50 -7.49 -7.39 -3.47
CA TRP A 50 -8.79 -7.37 -2.78
C TRP A 50 -9.60 -6.10 -3.04
N TYR A 51 -8.99 -5.07 -3.55
CA TYR A 51 -9.68 -3.91 -4.09
C TYR A 51 -10.23 -4.19 -5.49
N TRP A 52 -9.43 -4.81 -6.38
CA TRP A 52 -9.79 -5.01 -7.78
C TRP A 52 -10.64 -6.25 -8.04
N ASN A 53 -10.45 -7.36 -7.32
CA ASN A 53 -11.09 -8.63 -7.58
C ASN A 53 -12.31 -8.86 -6.68
N ARG A 54 -13.46 -8.42 -7.15
CA ARG A 54 -14.74 -8.44 -6.43
C ARG A 54 -15.76 -9.40 -7.04
N TYR A 55 -15.31 -10.41 -7.75
CA TYR A 55 -16.19 -11.41 -8.34
C TYR A 55 -16.81 -12.29 -7.24
N PRO A 56 -18.01 -12.89 -7.50
CA PRO A 56 -18.65 -13.78 -6.54
C PRO A 56 -17.75 -14.97 -6.16
N GLY A 57 -17.56 -15.17 -4.86
CA GLY A 57 -16.73 -16.26 -4.33
C GLY A 57 -15.22 -15.97 -4.25
N ALA A 58 -14.77 -14.76 -4.58
CA ALA A 58 -13.36 -14.35 -4.40
C ALA A 58 -12.96 -14.49 -2.92
N ARG A 59 -11.91 -15.27 -2.65
CA ARG A 59 -11.40 -15.54 -1.30
C ARG A 59 -9.95 -16.01 -1.32
N PHE A 60 -9.32 -16.08 -0.16
CA PHE A 60 -8.00 -16.71 -0.01
C PHE A 60 -8.04 -18.18 -0.42
N ASP A 61 -6.93 -18.64 -0.94
CA ASP A 61 -6.60 -20.06 -1.12
C ASP A 61 -5.60 -20.58 -0.06
N SER A 62 -5.19 -19.70 0.86
CA SER A 62 -4.45 -20.00 2.08
C SER A 62 -5.32 -19.74 3.31
N GLU A 63 -4.92 -20.28 4.45
CA GLU A 63 -5.64 -20.10 5.71
C GLU A 63 -5.50 -18.63 6.19
N SER A 64 -6.61 -18.07 6.66
CA SER A 64 -6.69 -16.63 7.04
C SER A 64 -5.65 -16.21 8.05
N TYR A 65 -5.42 -17.03 9.08
CA TYR A 65 -4.45 -16.72 10.13
C TYR A 65 -2.99 -16.68 9.64
N SER A 66 -2.67 -17.36 8.54
CA SER A 66 -1.34 -17.31 7.93
C SER A 66 -1.19 -16.19 6.92
N TYR A 67 -2.30 -15.59 6.48
CA TYR A 67 -2.31 -14.49 5.52
C TYR A 67 -2.09 -13.11 6.18
N GLY A 68 -2.50 -12.94 7.43
CA GLY A 68 -2.33 -11.70 8.17
C GLY A 68 -0.85 -11.34 8.34
N TYR A 69 -0.56 -10.05 8.39
CA TYR A 69 0.79 -9.57 8.68
C TYR A 69 1.27 -10.01 10.05
N SER A 70 2.52 -10.43 10.13
CA SER A 70 3.16 -10.90 11.36
C SER A 70 4.12 -9.88 12.00
N PHE A 71 4.23 -8.68 11.44
CA PHE A 71 5.18 -7.67 11.92
C PHE A 71 4.75 -6.98 13.22
N SER A 72 3.49 -7.12 13.62
CA SER A 72 2.94 -6.52 14.83
C SER A 72 2.06 -7.53 15.58
N GLN A 73 2.42 -7.84 16.82
CA GLN A 73 1.60 -8.73 17.66
C GLN A 73 0.25 -8.10 17.97
N ASP A 74 0.22 -6.78 18.25
CA ASP A 74 -1.03 -6.06 18.50
C ASP A 74 -1.99 -6.17 17.32
N LEU A 75 -1.49 -6.05 16.09
CA LEU A 75 -2.30 -6.22 14.89
C LEU A 75 -2.87 -7.64 14.77
N LEU A 76 -2.08 -8.65 15.10
CA LEU A 76 -2.55 -10.04 15.10
C LEU A 76 -3.65 -10.25 16.15
N ASP A 77 -3.52 -9.65 17.31
CA ASP A 77 -4.47 -9.77 18.42
C ASP A 77 -5.76 -8.96 18.16
N GLU A 78 -5.68 -7.85 17.42
CA GLU A 78 -6.81 -6.97 17.09
C GLU A 78 -7.74 -7.56 16.03
N TRP A 79 -7.24 -8.41 15.13
CA TRP A 79 -8.02 -8.89 13.99
C TRP A 79 -8.47 -10.34 14.17
N ASP A 80 -9.77 -10.52 14.31
CA ASP A 80 -10.41 -11.81 14.47
C ASP A 80 -11.02 -12.25 13.12
N TRP A 81 -10.30 -13.11 12.40
CA TRP A 81 -10.75 -13.69 11.13
C TRP A 81 -12.02 -14.53 11.32
N LYS A 82 -13.05 -14.27 10.52
CA LYS A 82 -14.36 -14.92 10.66
C LYS A 82 -14.45 -16.28 9.99
N GLU A 83 -13.64 -16.51 8.96
CA GLU A 83 -13.63 -17.73 8.17
C GLU A 83 -12.22 -18.28 8.05
N HIS A 84 -12.11 -19.60 7.91
CA HIS A 84 -10.83 -20.31 7.73
C HIS A 84 -10.11 -19.84 6.45
N PHE A 85 -10.89 -19.65 5.37
CA PHE A 85 -10.45 -19.05 4.10
C PHE A 85 -11.28 -17.79 3.86
N SER A 86 -10.75 -16.63 4.21
CA SER A 86 -11.49 -15.39 4.24
C SER A 86 -11.88 -14.89 2.84
N ALA A 87 -13.09 -14.34 2.75
CA ALA A 87 -13.64 -13.79 1.52
C ALA A 87 -13.14 -12.36 1.24
N GLN A 88 -13.23 -11.94 -0.02
CA GLN A 88 -12.78 -10.64 -0.50
C GLN A 88 -13.23 -9.45 0.37
N PRO A 89 -14.49 -9.34 0.81
CA PRO A 89 -14.91 -8.17 1.60
C PRO A 89 -14.16 -8.04 2.93
N GLU A 90 -13.88 -9.14 3.60
CA GLU A 90 -13.11 -9.11 4.85
C GLU A 90 -11.64 -8.84 4.60
N ASN A 91 -11.06 -9.41 3.54
CA ASN A 91 -9.67 -9.19 3.17
C ASN A 91 -9.42 -7.71 2.86
N LEU A 92 -10.34 -7.05 2.16
CA LEU A 92 -10.26 -5.62 1.89
C LEU A 92 -10.36 -4.81 3.19
N ARG A 93 -11.32 -5.12 4.07
CA ARG A 93 -11.44 -4.46 5.37
C ARG A 93 -10.20 -4.63 6.24
N TYR A 94 -9.57 -5.79 6.18
CA TYR A 94 -8.31 -6.03 6.89
C TYR A 94 -7.20 -5.07 6.42
N LEU A 95 -7.00 -4.94 5.11
CA LEU A 95 -5.97 -4.04 4.57
C LEU A 95 -6.29 -2.56 4.82
N GLN A 96 -7.55 -2.18 4.79
CA GLN A 96 -8.03 -0.86 5.22
C GLN A 96 -7.71 -0.62 6.70
N HIS A 97 -8.02 -1.57 7.56
CA HIS A 97 -7.69 -1.51 8.99
C HIS A 97 -6.19 -1.34 9.22
N VAL A 98 -5.34 -2.11 8.52
CA VAL A 98 -3.88 -1.98 8.61
C VAL A 98 -3.42 -0.58 8.22
N SER A 99 -3.92 -0.05 7.10
CA SER A 99 -3.54 1.28 6.64
C SER A 99 -3.96 2.39 7.60
N ASP A 100 -5.13 2.27 8.22
CA ASP A 100 -5.63 3.22 9.21
C ASP A 100 -4.90 3.08 10.55
N ARG A 101 -4.66 1.85 11.00
CA ARG A 101 -3.99 1.53 12.27
C ARG A 101 -2.57 2.10 12.36
N PHE A 102 -1.88 2.16 11.24
CA PHE A 102 -0.50 2.65 11.14
C PHE A 102 -0.38 4.00 10.42
N ASP A 103 -1.49 4.70 10.19
CA ASP A 103 -1.54 6.01 9.52
C ASP A 103 -0.83 6.01 8.15
N LEU A 104 -0.89 4.89 7.41
CA LEU A 104 -0.16 4.73 6.16
C LEU A 104 -0.73 5.59 5.02
N ARG A 105 -2.02 5.95 5.09
CA ARG A 105 -2.71 6.74 4.05
C ARG A 105 -2.07 8.10 3.79
N GLU A 106 -1.42 8.69 4.78
CA GLU A 106 -0.75 9.99 4.65
C GLU A 106 0.33 10.01 3.56
N ASP A 107 0.99 8.86 3.34
CA ASP A 107 2.03 8.70 2.34
C ASP A 107 1.57 7.92 1.10
N ILE A 108 0.25 7.78 0.90
CA ILE A 108 -0.34 7.15 -0.27
C ILE A 108 -1.06 8.20 -1.12
N ARG A 109 -0.67 8.31 -2.38
CA ARG A 109 -1.38 9.11 -3.38
C ARG A 109 -2.23 8.19 -4.23
N PHE A 110 -3.56 8.28 -4.04
CA PHE A 110 -4.54 7.54 -4.81
C PHE A 110 -4.78 8.14 -6.20
N GLU A 111 -5.46 7.42 -7.05
CA GLU A 111 -5.82 7.82 -8.42
C GLU A 111 -4.59 8.26 -9.23
N SER A 112 -3.45 7.64 -8.95
CA SER A 112 -2.14 7.97 -9.49
C SER A 112 -1.54 6.75 -10.18
N THR A 113 -1.78 6.64 -11.49
CA THR A 113 -1.25 5.55 -12.30
C THR A 113 0.16 5.88 -12.77
N VAL A 114 1.13 5.04 -12.39
CA VAL A 114 2.49 5.13 -12.92
C VAL A 114 2.51 4.56 -14.34
N THR A 115 2.88 5.40 -15.29
CA THR A 115 2.96 5.02 -16.71
C THR A 115 4.38 4.79 -17.17
N GLN A 116 5.37 5.36 -16.47
CA GLN A 116 6.78 5.27 -16.83
C GLN A 116 7.67 5.55 -15.62
N CYS A 117 8.80 4.85 -15.55
CA CYS A 117 9.90 5.14 -14.64
C CYS A 117 11.14 5.39 -15.49
N ILE A 118 11.81 6.52 -15.29
CA ILE A 118 13.01 6.90 -16.04
C ILE A 118 14.15 7.06 -15.05
N PHE A 119 15.21 6.30 -15.24
CA PHE A 119 16.43 6.46 -14.46
C PHE A 119 17.32 7.53 -15.07
N ASP A 120 17.73 8.51 -14.28
CA ASP A 120 18.72 9.52 -14.66
C ASP A 120 20.12 9.07 -14.22
N GLU A 121 20.96 8.74 -15.19
CA GLU A 121 22.33 8.26 -14.94
C GLU A 121 23.27 9.35 -14.40
N ILE A 122 22.90 10.61 -14.54
CA ILE A 122 23.74 11.74 -14.07
C ILE A 122 23.50 11.96 -12.58
N SER A 123 22.22 12.05 -12.17
CA SER A 123 21.85 12.23 -10.76
C SER A 123 21.80 10.91 -9.97
N ASN A 124 21.77 9.77 -10.65
CA ASN A 124 21.51 8.43 -10.10
C ASN A 124 20.17 8.34 -9.38
N GLU A 125 19.14 8.91 -9.99
CA GLU A 125 17.77 8.95 -9.46
C GLU A 125 16.76 8.39 -10.48
N TRP A 126 15.62 7.93 -9.96
CA TRP A 126 14.46 7.52 -10.77
C TRP A 126 13.48 8.66 -10.96
#